data_9c045f52d2ba564344f8b9ca9f7c268a
#
_entry.id   9c045f52d2ba564344f8b9ca9f7c268a
#
_cell.length_a   1.000
_cell.length_b   1.000
_cell.length_c   1.000
_cell.angle_alpha   90.00
_cell.angle_beta   90.00
_cell.angle_gamma   90.00
#
_symmetry.space_group_name_H-M   'P 1'
#
loop_
_entity.id
_entity.type
_entity.pdbx_description
1 polymer ?
#
loop_
_entity_poly.entity_id
_entity_poly.type
_entity_poly.pdbx_seq_one_letter_code
_entity_poly.pdbx_strand_id
1 'polypeptide(L)'
;MRQKRQFRAIKVTDQAFAVVVRAFMASPKFQGYSQSIKDNWGRELRLIAENPDALGSVSVLIMRPALVQAYLDGMSTLPGKQEVAFKAIKQVERWAIVRDLLPNEITTGVEIIGSVGGHKPWRDEHVELAERYARRGFGRIVTLAANTGQRGSDVVKMRWTDIETVGGRLGINVVQQKTGLALWIPFTQPLIATIESWERSPGFIVRRLTSGLPWTRKRLSSEWPIVRDSTPELKPLSELGLVLHGLRATACVRLSRAGATTRQIADWVGMSERMVGRYCRFSEQRENALAAVIHLDVFKGTSGEHSALHNEKFQK
;
A
#
# COMPACT_ATOMS: atom_id res chain seq x y z
N MET A 1 2.53 -52.27 -20.15
CA MET A 1 1.67 -52.33 -18.93
C MET A 1 1.94 -51.09 -18.04
N ARG A 2 1.00 -50.12 -17.99
CA ARG A 2 1.10 -48.99 -17.08
C ARG A 2 0.63 -49.44 -15.70
N GLN A 3 1.55 -49.52 -14.71
CA GLN A 3 1.19 -49.73 -13.32
C GLN A 3 0.29 -48.57 -12.84
N LYS A 4 -0.98 -48.89 -12.57
CA LYS A 4 -1.89 -47.98 -11.83
C LYS A 4 -1.33 -47.85 -10.42
N ARG A 5 -0.72 -46.68 -10.12
CA ARG A 5 -0.43 -46.30 -8.73
C ARG A 5 -1.76 -46.21 -7.97
N GLN A 6 -2.02 -47.18 -7.11
CA GLN A 6 -3.11 -47.12 -6.15
C GLN A 6 -2.73 -46.01 -5.13
N PHE A 7 -3.41 -44.88 -5.23
CA PHE A 7 -3.34 -43.87 -4.16
C PHE A 7 -4.05 -44.46 -2.93
N ARG A 8 -3.29 -44.86 -1.94
CA ARG A 8 -3.82 -45.22 -0.63
C ARG A 8 -4.36 -43.92 0.01
N ALA A 9 -5.65 -43.91 0.39
CA ALA A 9 -6.19 -42.80 1.16
C ALA A 9 -5.35 -42.67 2.46
N ILE A 10 -4.61 -41.59 2.58
CA ILE A 10 -3.83 -41.31 3.79
C ILE A 10 -4.84 -40.85 4.83
N LYS A 11 -4.99 -41.60 5.92
CA LYS A 11 -5.85 -41.23 7.04
C LYS A 11 -5.16 -40.11 7.83
N VAL A 12 -5.84 -38.97 7.97
CA VAL A 12 -5.35 -37.86 8.80
C VAL A 12 -5.11 -38.36 10.22
N THR A 13 -3.89 -38.17 10.71
CA THR A 13 -3.51 -38.54 12.08
C THR A 13 -4.06 -37.50 13.05
N ASP A 14 -4.68 -37.95 14.14
CA ASP A 14 -5.12 -37.06 15.21
C ASP A 14 -3.93 -36.39 15.89
N GLN A 15 -3.92 -35.06 15.88
CA GLN A 15 -2.89 -34.23 16.48
C GLN A 15 -3.44 -32.82 16.76
N ALA A 16 -2.81 -32.11 17.68
CA ALA A 16 -3.16 -30.73 17.97
C ALA A 16 -2.80 -29.81 16.76
N PHE A 17 -3.65 -28.84 16.48
CA PHE A 17 -3.42 -27.89 15.36
C PHE A 17 -2.08 -27.15 15.50
N ALA A 18 -1.59 -26.93 16.71
CA ALA A 18 -0.25 -26.38 16.98
C ALA A 18 0.89 -27.17 16.32
N VAL A 19 0.77 -28.49 16.18
CA VAL A 19 1.75 -29.33 15.50
C VAL A 19 1.78 -28.98 14.00
N VAL A 20 0.60 -28.85 13.39
CA VAL A 20 0.46 -28.45 11.97
C VAL A 20 0.99 -27.05 11.74
N VAL A 21 0.71 -26.09 12.63
CA VAL A 21 1.21 -24.71 12.58
C VAL A 21 2.73 -24.69 12.64
N ARG A 22 3.35 -25.41 13.57
CA ARG A 22 4.81 -25.51 13.68
C ARG A 22 5.44 -26.16 12.42
N ALA A 23 4.83 -27.22 11.91
CA ALA A 23 5.27 -27.87 10.67
C ALA A 23 5.20 -26.92 9.46
N PHE A 24 4.12 -26.14 9.34
CA PHE A 24 4.01 -25.10 8.32
C PHE A 24 5.12 -24.05 8.45
N MET A 25 5.35 -23.54 9.66
CA MET A 25 6.40 -22.54 9.90
C MET A 25 7.81 -23.04 9.58
N ALA A 26 8.07 -24.34 9.78
CA ALA A 26 9.34 -24.99 9.41
C ALA A 26 9.42 -25.30 7.90
N SER A 27 8.33 -25.26 7.17
CA SER A 27 8.28 -25.68 5.77
C SER A 27 9.03 -24.72 4.83
N PRO A 28 9.57 -25.23 3.70
CA PRO A 28 10.16 -24.37 2.65
C PRO A 28 9.18 -23.30 2.14
N LYS A 29 7.87 -23.58 2.15
CA LYS A 29 6.83 -22.63 1.76
C LYS A 29 6.86 -21.38 2.64
N PHE A 30 6.85 -21.55 3.96
CA PHE A 30 6.88 -20.42 4.90
C PHE A 30 8.25 -19.73 4.90
N GLN A 31 9.33 -20.50 4.84
CA GLN A 31 10.69 -19.95 4.81
C GLN A 31 10.97 -19.12 3.55
N GLY A 32 10.29 -19.41 2.44
CA GLY A 32 10.37 -18.65 1.20
C GLY A 32 9.63 -17.30 1.20
N TYR A 33 8.85 -16.99 2.24
CA TYR A 33 8.20 -15.67 2.34
C TYR A 33 9.20 -14.57 2.69
N SER A 34 8.86 -13.32 2.32
CA SER A 34 9.64 -12.15 2.73
C SER A 34 9.72 -12.04 4.26
N GLN A 35 10.80 -11.43 4.77
CA GLN A 35 10.99 -11.27 6.21
C GLN A 35 9.80 -10.58 6.88
N SER A 36 9.21 -9.57 6.25
CA SER A 36 8.02 -8.88 6.78
C SER A 36 6.80 -9.80 6.95
N ILE A 37 6.59 -10.75 6.04
CA ILE A 37 5.51 -11.75 6.18
C ILE A 37 5.85 -12.72 7.30
N LYS A 38 7.09 -13.21 7.35
CA LYS A 38 7.55 -14.10 8.43
C LYS A 38 7.42 -13.47 9.81
N ASP A 39 7.73 -12.19 9.94
CA ASP A 39 7.59 -11.45 11.20
C ASP A 39 6.12 -11.29 11.62
N ASN A 40 5.26 -10.88 10.70
CA ASN A 40 3.85 -10.62 10.99
C ASN A 40 3.05 -11.92 11.20
N TRP A 41 3.09 -12.82 10.22
CA TRP A 41 2.36 -14.09 10.33
C TRP A 41 2.99 -15.01 11.37
N GLY A 42 4.33 -15.07 11.45
CA GLY A 42 5.02 -15.89 12.42
C GLY A 42 4.72 -15.49 13.86
N ARG A 43 4.47 -14.21 14.15
CA ARG A 43 4.02 -13.77 15.47
C ARG A 43 2.65 -14.36 15.81
N GLU A 44 1.67 -14.21 14.92
CA GLU A 44 0.32 -14.73 15.16
C GLU A 44 0.29 -16.27 15.21
N LEU A 45 1.04 -16.93 14.33
CA LEU A 45 1.15 -18.38 14.31
C LEU A 45 1.82 -18.94 15.58
N ARG A 46 2.82 -18.25 16.14
CA ARG A 46 3.42 -18.63 17.42
C ARG A 46 2.41 -18.48 18.57
N LEU A 47 1.65 -17.38 18.60
CA LEU A 47 0.60 -17.21 19.62
C LEU A 47 -0.43 -18.35 19.56
N ILE A 48 -0.80 -18.78 18.35
CA ILE A 48 -1.70 -19.94 18.18
C ILE A 48 -1.05 -21.24 18.68
N ALA A 49 0.24 -21.45 18.39
CA ALA A 49 0.92 -22.70 18.67
C ALA A 49 1.39 -22.85 20.14
N GLU A 50 1.59 -21.75 20.84
CA GLU A 50 2.22 -21.71 22.17
C GLU A 50 1.21 -21.45 23.31
N ASN A 51 0.07 -20.81 23.01
CA ASN A 51 -0.96 -20.57 24.02
C ASN A 51 -1.86 -21.81 24.15
N PRO A 52 -1.92 -22.46 25.33
CA PRO A 52 -2.77 -23.64 25.57
C PRO A 52 -4.27 -23.35 25.44
N ASP A 53 -4.69 -22.11 25.68
CA ASP A 53 -6.10 -21.68 25.57
C ASP A 53 -6.47 -21.22 24.16
N ALA A 54 -5.51 -21.26 23.23
CA ALA A 54 -5.73 -20.84 21.85
C ALA A 54 -6.09 -22.02 20.95
N LEU A 55 -6.45 -21.67 19.72
CA LEU A 55 -6.81 -22.58 18.63
C LEU A 55 -5.80 -23.75 18.43
N GLY A 56 -4.56 -23.57 18.84
CA GLY A 56 -3.48 -24.56 18.67
C GLY A 56 -3.66 -25.84 19.49
N SER A 57 -4.38 -25.83 20.62
CA SER A 57 -4.64 -27.02 21.44
C SER A 57 -5.70 -27.93 20.85
N VAL A 58 -6.49 -27.44 19.91
CA VAL A 58 -7.62 -28.17 19.32
C VAL A 58 -7.11 -29.28 18.40
N SER A 59 -7.71 -30.49 18.52
CA SER A 59 -7.45 -31.59 17.58
C SER A 59 -7.84 -31.22 16.16
N VAL A 60 -6.99 -31.55 15.18
CA VAL A 60 -7.26 -31.33 13.76
C VAL A 60 -8.53 -32.03 13.26
N LEU A 61 -8.94 -33.11 13.91
CA LEU A 61 -10.13 -33.89 13.51
C LEU A 61 -11.45 -33.18 13.83
N ILE A 62 -11.44 -32.28 14.83
CA ILE A 62 -12.62 -31.50 15.23
C ILE A 62 -12.52 -30.02 14.81
N MET A 63 -11.42 -29.65 14.16
CA MET A 63 -11.24 -28.29 13.64
C MET A 63 -12.34 -27.96 12.61
N ARG A 64 -12.97 -26.80 12.80
CA ARG A 64 -14.07 -26.30 11.96
C ARG A 64 -14.08 -24.78 11.91
N PRO A 65 -14.75 -24.15 10.90
CA PRO A 65 -14.78 -22.69 10.77
C PRO A 65 -15.25 -21.95 12.03
N ALA A 66 -16.22 -22.51 12.76
CA ALA A 66 -16.74 -21.89 13.99
C ALA A 66 -15.67 -21.68 15.08
N LEU A 67 -14.66 -22.56 15.17
CA LEU A 67 -13.57 -22.43 16.14
C LEU A 67 -12.60 -21.32 15.69
N VAL A 68 -12.34 -21.20 14.39
CA VAL A 68 -11.55 -20.11 13.84
C VAL A 68 -12.27 -18.77 14.00
N GLN A 69 -13.60 -18.76 13.77
CA GLN A 69 -14.44 -17.57 13.98
C GLN A 69 -14.33 -17.09 15.42
N ALA A 70 -14.58 -17.98 16.40
CA ALA A 70 -14.50 -17.63 17.82
C ALA A 70 -13.11 -17.07 18.22
N TYR A 71 -12.03 -17.65 17.69
CA TYR A 71 -10.68 -17.13 17.93
C TYR A 71 -10.51 -15.71 17.37
N LEU A 72 -11.02 -15.44 16.16
CA LEU A 72 -10.92 -14.13 15.51
C LEU A 72 -11.86 -13.10 16.14
N ASP A 73 -13.03 -13.50 16.64
CA ASP A 73 -13.97 -12.62 17.35
C ASP A 73 -13.35 -12.06 18.64
N GLY A 74 -12.48 -12.81 19.29
CA GLY A 74 -11.66 -12.33 20.40
C GLY A 74 -10.70 -11.19 20.03
N MET A 75 -10.52 -10.91 18.73
CA MET A 75 -9.69 -9.80 18.18
C MET A 75 -10.55 -8.69 17.55
N SER A 76 -11.84 -8.64 17.78
CA SER A 76 -12.78 -7.69 17.13
C SER A 76 -12.42 -6.23 17.33
N THR A 77 -11.77 -5.87 18.45
CA THR A 77 -11.27 -4.51 18.71
C THR A 77 -9.97 -4.18 17.98
N LEU A 78 -9.34 -5.15 17.32
CA LEU A 78 -8.05 -5.04 16.63
C LEU A 78 -8.14 -5.53 15.17
N PRO A 79 -8.90 -4.84 14.29
CA PRO A 79 -9.21 -5.32 12.93
C PRO A 79 -7.97 -5.68 12.09
N GLY A 80 -6.89 -4.90 12.23
CA GLY A 80 -5.64 -5.18 11.53
C GLY A 80 -4.95 -6.46 12.00
N LYS A 81 -5.01 -6.77 13.29
CA LYS A 81 -4.48 -8.01 13.86
C LYS A 81 -5.34 -9.20 13.44
N GLN A 82 -6.66 -9.07 13.51
CA GLN A 82 -7.63 -10.06 13.04
C GLN A 82 -7.38 -10.45 11.58
N GLU A 83 -7.19 -9.47 10.70
CA GLU A 83 -6.89 -9.70 9.28
C GLU A 83 -5.56 -10.45 9.06
N VAL A 84 -4.52 -10.13 9.84
CA VAL A 84 -3.22 -10.81 9.78
C VAL A 84 -3.35 -12.25 10.25
N ALA A 85 -4.03 -12.50 11.39
CA ALA A 85 -4.27 -13.83 11.94
C ALA A 85 -5.07 -14.69 10.95
N PHE A 86 -6.16 -14.16 10.39
CA PHE A 86 -6.97 -14.87 9.40
C PHE A 86 -6.16 -15.26 8.16
N LYS A 87 -5.38 -14.33 7.60
CA LYS A 87 -4.52 -14.62 6.44
C LYS A 87 -3.48 -15.70 6.76
N ALA A 88 -2.91 -15.69 7.95
CA ALA A 88 -1.93 -16.67 8.37
C ALA A 88 -2.58 -18.06 8.51
N ILE A 89 -3.73 -18.18 9.20
CA ILE A 89 -4.49 -19.42 9.35
C ILE A 89 -4.87 -19.99 7.99
N LYS A 90 -5.37 -19.14 7.08
CA LYS A 90 -5.73 -19.56 5.71
C LYS A 90 -4.55 -20.13 4.92
N GLN A 91 -3.33 -19.66 5.15
CA GLN A 91 -2.14 -20.25 4.52
C GLN A 91 -1.75 -21.57 5.16
N VAL A 92 -1.88 -21.72 6.48
CA VAL A 92 -1.71 -23.01 7.17
C VAL A 92 -2.70 -24.02 6.62
N GLU A 93 -3.99 -23.69 6.56
CA GLU A 93 -5.05 -24.53 6.00
C GLU A 93 -4.70 -25.05 4.61
N ARG A 94 -4.44 -24.13 3.66
CA ARG A 94 -4.11 -24.49 2.27
C ARG A 94 -2.89 -25.41 2.17
N TRP A 95 -1.89 -25.17 3.01
CA TRP A 95 -0.69 -26.00 3.03
C TRP A 95 -0.93 -27.37 3.64
N ALA A 96 -1.76 -27.42 4.70
CA ALA A 96 -2.03 -28.61 5.47
C ALA A 96 -2.99 -29.59 4.74
N ILE A 97 -4.05 -29.08 4.09
CA ILE A 97 -5.02 -29.91 3.33
C ILE A 97 -4.29 -30.69 2.23
N VAL A 98 -3.44 -30.04 1.44
CA VAL A 98 -2.70 -30.71 0.35
C VAL A 98 -1.73 -31.79 0.85
N ARG A 99 -1.49 -31.85 2.17
CA ARG A 99 -0.58 -32.80 2.84
C ARG A 99 -1.29 -33.79 3.75
N ASP A 100 -2.63 -33.81 3.71
CA ASP A 100 -3.45 -34.66 4.56
C ASP A 100 -3.17 -34.48 6.08
N LEU A 101 -2.77 -33.24 6.47
CA LEU A 101 -2.55 -32.85 7.86
C LEU A 101 -3.78 -32.17 8.48
N LEU A 102 -4.74 -31.80 7.66
CA LEU A 102 -6.02 -31.20 8.04
C LEU A 102 -7.13 -31.82 7.17
N PRO A 103 -8.20 -32.37 7.77
CA PRO A 103 -9.22 -33.11 7.01
C PRO A 103 -10.19 -32.21 6.24
N ASN A 104 -10.42 -30.99 6.72
CA ASN A 104 -11.44 -30.08 6.21
C ASN A 104 -10.92 -28.65 6.10
N GLU A 105 -11.62 -27.84 5.29
CA GLU A 105 -11.44 -26.39 5.30
C GLU A 105 -11.95 -25.79 6.62
N ILE A 106 -11.13 -24.93 7.20
CA ILE A 106 -11.42 -24.30 8.50
C ILE A 106 -11.60 -22.78 8.40
N THR A 107 -11.42 -22.20 7.21
CA THR A 107 -11.58 -20.76 6.98
C THR A 107 -12.75 -20.40 6.05
N THR A 108 -13.45 -21.39 5.52
CA THR A 108 -14.63 -21.17 4.66
C THR A 108 -15.77 -20.59 5.46
N GLY A 109 -16.36 -19.50 4.98
CA GLY A 109 -17.45 -18.79 5.66
C GLY A 109 -17.04 -17.98 6.90
N VAL A 110 -15.76 -17.96 7.26
CA VAL A 110 -15.25 -17.13 8.37
C VAL A 110 -15.27 -15.66 7.96
N GLU A 111 -15.88 -14.85 8.80
CA GLU A 111 -16.00 -13.40 8.61
C GLU A 111 -14.97 -12.65 9.46
N ILE A 112 -14.43 -11.58 8.89
CA ILE A 112 -13.53 -10.67 9.60
C ILE A 112 -14.02 -9.23 9.44
N ILE A 113 -13.87 -8.44 10.50
CA ILE A 113 -14.19 -7.01 10.45
C ILE A 113 -13.29 -6.31 9.45
N GLY A 114 -12.04 -6.74 9.34
CA GLY A 114 -11.06 -6.19 8.42
C GLY A 114 -10.74 -4.71 8.67
N SER A 115 -9.64 -4.25 8.14
CA SER A 115 -9.36 -2.82 8.12
C SER A 115 -10.16 -2.14 7.02
N VAL A 116 -11.14 -1.31 7.39
CA VAL A 116 -11.95 -0.54 6.43
C VAL A 116 -11.12 0.62 5.89
N GLY A 117 -10.93 0.63 4.58
CA GLY A 117 -10.38 1.78 3.86
C GLY A 117 -8.87 1.73 3.65
N GLY A 118 -8.41 2.50 2.66
CA GLY A 118 -7.00 2.86 2.45
C GLY A 118 -6.62 4.05 3.33
N HIS A 119 -5.35 4.40 3.34
CA HIS A 119 -4.90 5.63 4.00
C HIS A 119 -5.52 6.85 3.31
N LYS A 120 -6.07 7.77 4.10
CA LYS A 120 -6.68 9.01 3.61
C LYS A 120 -5.64 9.84 2.83
N PRO A 121 -5.99 10.38 1.66
CA PRO A 121 -5.14 11.37 0.99
C PRO A 121 -5.06 12.64 1.85
N TRP A 122 -3.90 13.28 1.82
CA TRP A 122 -3.74 14.58 2.45
C TRP A 122 -4.25 15.66 1.50
N ARG A 123 -4.86 16.70 2.04
CA ARG A 123 -5.14 17.92 1.29
C ARG A 123 -3.86 18.71 1.09
N ASP A 124 -3.84 19.62 0.12
CA ASP A 124 -2.65 20.42 -0.20
C ASP A 124 -2.19 21.27 1.00
N GLU A 125 -3.12 21.86 1.74
CA GLU A 125 -2.85 22.60 2.98
C GLU A 125 -2.10 21.77 4.04
N HIS A 126 -2.42 20.48 4.17
CA HIS A 126 -1.73 19.58 5.11
C HIS A 126 -0.32 19.20 4.62
N VAL A 127 -0.14 19.10 3.30
CA VAL A 127 1.18 18.87 2.71
C VAL A 127 2.07 20.06 2.97
N GLU A 128 1.59 21.29 2.70
CA GLU A 128 2.32 22.55 2.94
C GLU A 128 2.69 22.74 4.41
N LEU A 129 1.76 22.46 5.33
CA LEU A 129 2.06 22.51 6.77
C LEU A 129 3.21 21.55 7.12
N ALA A 130 3.18 20.32 6.62
CA ALA A 130 4.21 19.34 6.91
C ALA A 130 5.55 19.68 6.23
N GLU A 131 5.53 20.19 5.00
CA GLU A 131 6.74 20.66 4.30
C GLU A 131 7.44 21.77 5.09
N ARG A 132 6.67 22.68 5.67
CA ARG A 132 7.18 23.85 6.39
C ARG A 132 7.62 23.52 7.82
N TYR A 133 6.84 22.73 8.56
CA TYR A 133 7.01 22.56 10.00
C TYR A 133 7.49 21.18 10.44
N ALA A 134 7.42 20.15 9.59
CA ALA A 134 7.86 18.83 9.98
C ALA A 134 9.38 18.75 10.08
N ARG A 135 9.85 18.64 11.32
CA ARG A 135 11.28 18.63 11.69
C ARG A 135 11.96 17.30 11.29
N ARG A 136 13.24 17.18 11.58
CA ARG A 136 14.10 15.99 11.42
C ARG A 136 14.20 15.48 9.97
N GLY A 137 13.93 16.32 8.97
CA GLY A 137 13.96 15.96 7.55
C GLY A 137 12.64 15.39 7.01
N PHE A 138 11.57 15.37 7.80
CA PHE A 138 10.26 14.91 7.33
C PHE A 138 9.64 15.82 6.28
N GLY A 139 9.91 17.13 6.30
CA GLY A 139 9.46 18.04 5.24
C GLY A 139 9.88 17.53 3.86
N ARG A 140 11.17 17.23 3.64
CA ARG A 140 11.67 16.68 2.37
C ARG A 140 11.03 15.32 2.01
N ILE A 141 10.77 14.46 3.01
CA ILE A 141 10.09 13.18 2.81
C ILE A 141 8.65 13.41 2.31
N VAL A 142 7.94 14.36 2.92
CA VAL A 142 6.57 14.72 2.53
C VAL A 142 6.56 15.27 1.11
N THR A 143 7.44 16.22 0.78
CA THR A 143 7.56 16.78 -0.56
C THR A 143 7.78 15.70 -1.62
N LEU A 144 8.79 14.85 -1.42
CA LEU A 144 9.07 13.78 -2.38
C LEU A 144 7.90 12.78 -2.49
N ALA A 145 7.33 12.34 -1.36
CA ALA A 145 6.24 11.37 -1.38
C ALA A 145 4.97 11.93 -2.04
N ALA A 146 4.62 13.19 -1.77
CA ALA A 146 3.43 13.85 -2.34
C ALA A 146 3.54 14.09 -3.84
N ASN A 147 4.76 14.34 -4.34
CA ASN A 147 4.99 14.64 -5.76
C ASN A 147 5.32 13.40 -6.60
N THR A 148 5.99 12.40 -6.04
CA THR A 148 6.37 11.18 -6.77
C THR A 148 5.36 10.04 -6.58
N GLY A 149 4.53 10.10 -5.54
CA GLY A 149 3.62 9.02 -5.16
C GLY A 149 4.33 7.76 -4.67
N GLN A 150 5.64 7.81 -4.38
CA GLN A 150 6.38 6.64 -3.95
C GLN A 150 6.14 6.31 -2.47
N ARG A 151 6.33 5.03 -2.10
CA ARG A 151 6.20 4.61 -0.70
C ARG A 151 7.31 5.24 0.13
N GLY A 152 7.05 5.56 1.39
CA GLY A 152 8.07 6.12 2.27
C GLY A 152 9.38 5.31 2.30
N SER A 153 9.31 3.97 2.17
CA SER A 153 10.48 3.11 2.05
C SER A 153 11.32 3.38 0.79
N ASP A 154 10.68 3.78 -0.29
CA ASP A 154 11.33 4.05 -1.57
C ASP A 154 11.86 5.49 -1.59
N VAL A 155 11.06 6.45 -1.09
CA VAL A 155 11.45 7.86 -0.93
C VAL A 155 12.75 8.02 -0.16
N VAL A 156 12.90 7.33 0.96
CA VAL A 156 14.11 7.46 1.81
C VAL A 156 15.35 6.82 1.21
N LYS A 157 15.22 6.12 0.09
CA LYS A 157 16.33 5.55 -0.67
C LYS A 157 16.71 6.35 -1.91
N MET A 158 15.93 7.36 -2.27
CA MET A 158 16.24 8.26 -3.38
C MET A 158 17.58 8.96 -3.15
N ARG A 159 18.42 8.96 -4.19
CA ARG A 159 19.76 9.57 -4.16
C ARG A 159 19.83 10.72 -5.14
N TRP A 160 20.73 11.64 -4.88
CA TRP A 160 21.03 12.73 -5.82
C TRP A 160 21.54 12.20 -7.17
N THR A 161 22.22 11.06 -7.16
CA THR A 161 22.72 10.39 -8.37
C THR A 161 21.63 9.70 -9.18
N ASP A 162 20.44 9.52 -8.65
CA ASP A 162 19.31 8.90 -9.32
C ASP A 162 18.51 9.94 -10.16
N ILE A 163 18.84 11.23 -10.00
CA ILE A 163 18.23 12.32 -10.74
C ILE A 163 18.92 12.43 -12.10
N GLU A 164 18.13 12.38 -13.17
CA GLU A 164 18.61 12.52 -14.54
C GLU A 164 17.63 13.29 -15.43
N THR A 165 18.12 13.72 -16.59
CA THR A 165 17.29 14.38 -17.60
C THR A 165 16.99 13.42 -18.75
N VAL A 166 15.70 13.21 -19.03
CA VAL A 166 15.22 12.40 -20.15
C VAL A 166 14.30 13.26 -21.01
N GLY A 167 14.57 13.35 -22.30
CA GLY A 167 13.77 14.16 -23.23
C GLY A 167 13.66 15.65 -22.83
N GLY A 168 14.72 16.23 -22.25
CA GLY A 168 14.75 17.62 -21.79
C GLY A 168 14.01 17.87 -20.46
N ARG A 169 13.50 16.84 -19.79
CA ARG A 169 12.80 16.95 -18.50
C ARG A 169 13.57 16.25 -17.39
N LEU A 170 13.77 16.98 -16.29
CA LEU A 170 14.38 16.44 -15.09
C LEU A 170 13.43 15.45 -14.39
N GLY A 171 13.94 14.35 -13.89
CA GLY A 171 13.19 13.32 -13.18
C GLY A 171 14.10 12.47 -12.32
N ILE A 172 13.55 11.41 -11.71
CA ILE A 172 14.29 10.52 -10.83
C ILE A 172 14.01 9.06 -11.15
N ASN A 173 15.06 8.25 -11.16
CA ASN A 173 14.97 6.80 -11.24
C ASN A 173 14.66 6.20 -9.87
N VAL A 174 13.67 5.32 -9.80
CA VAL A 174 13.27 4.64 -8.57
C VAL A 174 13.05 3.17 -8.85
N VAL A 175 13.70 2.30 -8.07
CA VAL A 175 13.37 0.87 -8.03
C VAL A 175 12.57 0.60 -6.77
N GLN A 176 11.28 0.26 -6.94
CA GLN A 176 10.38 0.01 -5.83
C GLN A 176 10.78 -1.25 -5.05
N GLN A 177 11.06 -1.14 -3.75
CA GLN A 177 11.51 -2.26 -2.91
C GLN A 177 10.50 -3.42 -2.80
N LYS A 178 9.21 -3.10 -2.84
CA LYS A 178 8.15 -4.11 -2.65
C LYS A 178 7.90 -4.93 -3.92
N THR A 179 8.07 -4.34 -5.10
CA THR A 179 7.67 -4.92 -6.38
C THR A 179 8.83 -5.17 -7.34
N GLY A 180 10.01 -4.59 -7.07
CA GLY A 180 11.14 -4.61 -8.00
C GLY A 180 10.93 -3.76 -9.25
N LEU A 181 9.81 -3.03 -9.36
CA LEU A 181 9.49 -2.23 -10.54
C LEU A 181 10.43 -1.02 -10.62
N ALA A 182 11.11 -0.88 -11.75
CA ALA A 182 11.90 0.29 -12.09
C ALA A 182 11.01 1.34 -12.76
N LEU A 183 11.13 2.59 -12.33
CA LEU A 183 10.37 3.73 -12.81
C LEU A 183 11.29 4.92 -13.01
N TRP A 184 11.04 5.70 -14.06
CA TRP A 184 11.51 7.06 -14.15
C TRP A 184 10.33 8.01 -13.92
N ILE A 185 10.46 8.93 -12.97
CA ILE A 185 9.39 9.82 -12.53
C ILE A 185 9.80 11.25 -12.86
N PRO A 186 9.12 11.92 -13.81
CA PRO A 186 9.43 13.31 -14.17
C PRO A 186 9.08 14.26 -13.01
N PHE A 187 9.85 15.32 -12.87
CA PHE A 187 9.60 16.38 -11.91
C PHE A 187 8.74 17.50 -12.53
N THR A 188 7.81 18.01 -11.75
CA THR A 188 7.09 19.25 -12.05
C THR A 188 8.00 20.44 -11.79
N GLN A 189 7.74 21.60 -12.45
CA GLN A 189 8.55 22.81 -12.23
C GLN A 189 8.61 23.26 -10.77
N PRO A 190 7.48 23.26 -9.99
CA PRO A 190 7.54 23.57 -8.56
C PRO A 190 8.43 22.61 -7.76
N LEU A 191 8.42 21.30 -8.10
CA LEU A 191 9.29 20.33 -7.43
C LEU A 191 10.76 20.57 -7.76
N ILE A 192 11.09 20.92 -9.01
CA ILE A 192 12.46 21.27 -9.44
C ILE A 192 12.98 22.44 -8.59
N ALA A 193 12.23 23.55 -8.55
CA ALA A 193 12.61 24.73 -7.78
C ALA A 193 12.81 24.39 -6.29
N THR A 194 11.94 23.54 -5.73
CA THR A 194 12.06 23.09 -4.34
C THR A 194 13.32 22.26 -4.12
N ILE A 195 13.61 21.28 -4.98
CA ILE A 195 14.78 20.41 -4.86
C ILE A 195 16.08 21.19 -5.06
N GLU A 196 16.10 22.16 -5.95
CA GLU A 196 17.27 23.04 -6.20
C GLU A 196 17.59 23.92 -4.98
N SER A 197 16.59 24.32 -4.20
CA SER A 197 16.79 25.07 -2.97
C SER A 197 17.38 24.23 -1.81
N TRP A 198 17.42 22.90 -1.97
CA TRP A 198 17.91 22.03 -0.90
C TRP A 198 19.44 21.94 -0.90
N GLU A 199 20.03 22.06 0.28
CA GLU A 199 21.43 21.72 0.46
C GLU A 199 21.68 20.26 0.05
N ARG A 200 22.63 20.07 -0.86
CA ARG A 200 23.03 18.76 -1.38
C ARG A 200 24.14 18.18 -0.51
N SER A 201 23.89 17.05 0.09
CA SER A 201 24.90 16.23 0.74
C SER A 201 25.13 14.93 -0.07
N PRO A 202 26.32 14.32 -0.09
CA PRO A 202 26.58 13.10 -0.83
C PRO A 202 25.61 11.97 -0.45
N GLY A 203 25.09 11.24 -1.46
CA GLY A 203 24.27 10.06 -1.27
C GLY A 203 22.77 10.35 -1.27
N PHE A 204 22.05 10.04 -0.18
CA PHE A 204 20.59 10.12 -0.14
C PHE A 204 20.09 11.56 -0.08
N ILE A 205 18.98 11.84 -0.80
CA ILE A 205 18.30 13.16 -0.79
C ILE A 205 17.76 13.47 0.61
N VAL A 206 17.28 12.42 1.31
CA VAL A 206 16.74 12.55 2.66
C VAL A 206 17.58 11.79 3.66
N ARG A 207 18.10 12.50 4.65
CA ARG A 207 18.85 11.94 5.77
C ARG A 207 18.22 12.32 7.09
N ARG A 208 18.53 11.58 8.14
CA ARG A 208 18.19 11.95 9.50
C ARG A 208 19.07 13.11 9.94
N LEU A 209 18.48 14.28 10.17
CA LEU A 209 19.23 15.47 10.56
C LEU A 209 20.01 15.30 11.88
N THR A 210 19.51 14.44 12.78
CA THR A 210 20.14 14.20 14.11
C THR A 210 21.37 13.32 14.06
N SER A 211 21.51 12.42 13.05
CA SER A 211 22.59 11.43 13.01
C SER A 211 23.27 11.30 11.65
N GLY A 212 22.80 12.01 10.62
CA GLY A 212 23.28 11.86 9.24
C GLY A 212 23.02 10.48 8.59
N LEU A 213 22.48 9.52 9.35
CA LEU A 213 22.24 8.17 8.89
C LEU A 213 21.02 8.08 7.95
N PRO A 214 20.98 7.08 7.07
CA PRO A 214 19.82 6.81 6.25
C PRO A 214 18.58 6.49 7.10
N TRP A 215 17.41 6.85 6.57
CA TRP A 215 16.15 6.43 7.14
C TRP A 215 15.89 4.95 6.87
N THR A 216 15.31 4.25 7.84
CA THR A 216 14.72 2.93 7.63
C THR A 216 13.19 3.02 7.69
N ARG A 217 12.49 2.08 7.04
CA ARG A 217 11.02 2.03 7.10
C ARG A 217 10.50 1.99 8.55
N LYS A 218 11.16 1.21 9.42
CA LYS A 218 10.77 1.08 10.83
C LYS A 218 10.83 2.42 11.55
N ARG A 219 11.95 3.14 11.41
CA ARG A 219 12.14 4.45 12.02
C ARG A 219 11.19 5.50 11.45
N LEU A 220 10.98 5.49 10.14
CA LEU A 220 10.03 6.39 9.50
C LEU A 220 8.62 6.25 10.11
N SER A 221 8.16 5.01 10.28
CA SER A 221 6.85 4.73 10.87
C SER A 221 6.76 5.04 12.36
N SER A 222 7.85 4.89 13.13
CA SER A 222 7.86 5.16 14.57
C SER A 222 8.10 6.64 14.90
N GLU A 223 8.85 7.37 14.08
CA GLU A 223 9.20 8.76 14.35
C GLU A 223 8.18 9.76 13.78
N TRP A 224 7.46 9.41 12.71
CA TRP A 224 6.44 10.31 12.16
C TRP A 224 5.35 10.70 13.17
N PRO A 225 4.69 9.77 13.88
CA PRO A 225 3.71 10.14 14.89
C PRO A 225 4.30 11.09 15.96
N ILE A 226 5.54 10.82 16.40
CA ILE A 226 6.21 11.66 17.39
C ILE A 226 6.38 13.09 16.87
N VAL A 227 6.90 13.27 15.65
CA VAL A 227 7.09 14.58 15.03
C VAL A 227 5.76 15.30 14.81
N ARG A 228 4.78 14.59 14.27
CA ARG A 228 3.44 15.12 13.99
C ARG A 228 2.76 15.60 15.27
N ASP A 229 2.80 14.78 16.33
CA ASP A 229 2.03 15.01 17.54
C ASP A 229 2.75 15.97 18.52
N SER A 230 4.09 16.14 18.37
CA SER A 230 4.88 17.09 19.18
C SER A 230 5.08 18.47 18.54
N THR A 231 4.63 18.68 17.31
CA THR A 231 4.76 19.97 16.60
C THR A 231 3.41 20.66 16.57
N PRO A 232 3.23 21.80 17.28
CA PRO A 232 1.92 22.46 17.41
C PRO A 232 1.26 22.78 16.07
N GLU A 233 2.04 23.21 15.07
CA GLU A 233 1.54 23.56 13.73
C GLU A 233 1.04 22.36 12.96
N LEU A 234 1.41 21.14 13.35
CA LEU A 234 0.96 19.89 12.73
C LEU A 234 -0.26 19.27 13.44
N LYS A 235 -0.84 19.98 14.42
CA LYS A 235 -2.04 19.53 15.14
C LYS A 235 -3.18 19.08 14.21
N PRO A 236 -3.52 19.78 13.09
CA PRO A 236 -4.56 19.32 12.18
C PRO A 236 -4.26 17.92 11.57
N LEU A 237 -2.99 17.62 11.32
CA LEU A 237 -2.58 16.31 10.80
C LEU A 237 -2.73 15.20 11.85
N SER A 238 -2.48 15.53 13.11
CA SER A 238 -2.66 14.62 14.24
C SER A 238 -4.12 14.30 14.47
N GLU A 239 -4.98 15.32 14.54
CA GLU A 239 -6.44 15.17 14.72
C GLU A 239 -7.09 14.33 13.64
N LEU A 240 -6.64 14.47 12.39
CA LEU A 240 -7.11 13.69 11.25
C LEU A 240 -6.47 12.30 11.15
N GLY A 241 -5.48 11.98 12.00
CA GLY A 241 -4.73 10.73 11.98
C GLY A 241 -3.94 10.51 10.69
N LEU A 242 -3.43 11.58 10.06
CA LEU A 242 -2.74 11.48 8.78
C LEU A 242 -1.39 10.78 8.91
N VAL A 243 -1.18 9.79 8.07
CA VAL A 243 0.04 8.98 8.00
C VAL A 243 0.76 9.19 6.68
N LEU A 244 2.09 9.03 6.67
CA LEU A 244 2.91 9.26 5.46
C LEU A 244 2.46 8.45 4.24
N HIS A 245 1.88 7.25 4.45
CA HIS A 245 1.39 6.45 3.34
C HIS A 245 0.20 7.08 2.59
N GLY A 246 -0.55 7.98 3.24
CA GLY A 246 -1.60 8.78 2.62
C GLY A 246 -1.10 9.68 1.49
N LEU A 247 0.18 10.10 1.53
CA LEU A 247 0.79 10.92 0.48
C LEU A 247 0.81 10.23 -0.89
N ARG A 248 0.85 8.89 -0.92
CA ARG A 248 0.72 8.15 -2.18
C ARG A 248 -0.68 8.27 -2.79
N ALA A 249 -1.72 8.30 -1.96
CA ALA A 249 -3.07 8.59 -2.39
C ALA A 249 -3.19 10.07 -2.82
N THR A 250 -2.54 11.00 -2.11
CA THR A 250 -2.45 12.42 -2.48
C THR A 250 -1.89 12.59 -3.89
N ALA A 251 -0.78 11.94 -4.22
CA ALA A 251 -0.20 12.00 -5.57
C ALA A 251 -1.17 11.51 -6.64
N CYS A 252 -1.88 10.39 -6.39
CA CYS A 252 -2.89 9.88 -7.33
C CYS A 252 -4.04 10.88 -7.52
N VAL A 253 -4.54 11.48 -6.43
CA VAL A 253 -5.62 12.47 -6.49
C VAL A 253 -5.17 13.73 -7.21
N ARG A 254 -3.96 14.24 -6.94
CA ARG A 254 -3.39 15.41 -7.64
C ARG A 254 -3.28 15.18 -9.14
N LEU A 255 -2.74 14.03 -9.56
CA LEU A 255 -2.63 13.67 -10.97
C LEU A 255 -4.01 13.52 -11.63
N SER A 256 -4.98 12.90 -10.95
CA SER A 256 -6.35 12.77 -11.43
C SER A 256 -7.02 14.14 -11.61
N ARG A 257 -6.89 15.05 -10.66
CA ARG A 257 -7.39 16.43 -10.75
C ARG A 257 -6.72 17.23 -11.87
N ALA A 258 -5.46 16.94 -12.17
CA ALA A 258 -4.74 17.51 -13.29
C ALA A 258 -5.13 16.90 -14.65
N GLY A 259 -6.13 16.00 -14.70
CA GLY A 259 -6.62 15.38 -15.94
C GLY A 259 -5.81 14.19 -16.44
N ALA A 260 -4.87 13.65 -15.63
CA ALA A 260 -4.14 12.46 -16.03
C ALA A 260 -5.06 11.22 -16.05
N THR A 261 -4.92 10.40 -17.09
CA THR A 261 -5.66 9.13 -17.20
C THR A 261 -5.23 8.13 -16.13
N THR A 262 -6.10 7.19 -15.79
CA THR A 262 -5.79 6.12 -14.82
C THR A 262 -4.50 5.38 -15.19
N ARG A 263 -4.25 5.16 -16.49
CA ARG A 263 -3.03 4.55 -17.00
C ARG A 263 -1.78 5.40 -16.74
N GLN A 264 -1.84 6.69 -17.03
CA GLN A 264 -0.74 7.63 -16.76
C GLN A 264 -0.41 7.70 -15.28
N ILE A 265 -1.44 7.74 -14.41
CA ILE A 265 -1.26 7.71 -12.96
C ILE A 265 -0.62 6.37 -12.52
N ALA A 266 -1.08 5.24 -13.08
CA ALA A 266 -0.54 3.92 -12.78
C ALA A 266 0.96 3.82 -13.12
N ASP A 267 1.34 4.31 -14.28
CA ASP A 267 2.74 4.33 -14.76
C ASP A 267 3.60 5.29 -13.92
N TRP A 268 3.08 6.48 -13.55
CA TRP A 268 3.78 7.44 -12.69
C TRP A 268 4.08 6.88 -11.30
N VAL A 269 3.06 6.35 -10.64
CA VAL A 269 3.20 5.90 -9.24
C VAL A 269 3.70 4.46 -9.12
N GLY A 270 3.71 3.67 -10.19
CA GLY A 270 4.10 2.26 -10.20
C GLY A 270 3.11 1.39 -9.42
N MET A 271 1.84 1.36 -9.87
CA MET A 271 0.81 0.47 -9.34
C MET A 271 -0.18 0.06 -10.43
N SER A 272 -1.03 -0.93 -10.16
CA SER A 272 -2.08 -1.31 -11.10
C SER A 272 -3.17 -0.24 -11.20
N GLU A 273 -3.82 -0.11 -12.36
CA GLU A 273 -4.95 0.80 -12.58
C GLU A 273 -6.10 0.55 -11.58
N ARG A 274 -6.36 -0.70 -11.22
CA ARG A 274 -7.32 -1.06 -10.18
C ARG A 274 -6.99 -0.40 -8.83
N MET A 275 -5.71 -0.29 -8.50
CA MET A 275 -5.28 0.38 -7.25
C MET A 275 -5.37 1.89 -7.37
N VAL A 276 -5.09 2.47 -8.55
CA VAL A 276 -5.31 3.89 -8.83
C VAL A 276 -6.77 4.23 -8.61
N GLY A 277 -7.70 3.47 -9.21
CA GLY A 277 -9.14 3.68 -9.02
C GLY A 277 -9.58 3.63 -7.55
N ARG A 278 -8.91 2.78 -6.72
CA ARG A 278 -9.17 2.76 -5.28
C ARG A 278 -8.73 4.06 -4.57
N TYR A 279 -7.61 4.66 -5.00
CA TYR A 279 -7.13 5.92 -4.43
C TYR A 279 -7.91 7.13 -4.96
N CYS A 280 -8.23 7.16 -6.25
CA CYS A 280 -8.97 8.25 -6.88
C CYS A 280 -10.44 8.34 -6.45
N ARG A 281 -11.04 7.27 -5.85
CA ARG A 281 -12.38 7.36 -5.24
C ARG A 281 -12.48 8.39 -4.12
N PHE A 282 -11.34 8.85 -3.59
CA PHE A 282 -11.28 9.95 -2.62
C PHE A 282 -11.35 11.33 -3.27
N SER A 283 -11.21 11.44 -4.62
CA SER A 283 -11.53 12.67 -5.32
C SER A 283 -13.04 12.89 -5.21
N GLU A 284 -13.44 14.10 -4.84
CA GLU A 284 -14.85 14.40 -4.64
C GLU A 284 -15.59 14.24 -5.98
N GLN A 285 -16.68 13.48 -5.99
CA GLN A 285 -17.52 13.25 -7.17
C GLN A 285 -17.95 14.57 -7.82
N ARG A 286 -18.20 15.61 -7.01
CA ARG A 286 -18.54 16.96 -7.46
C ARG A 286 -17.42 17.61 -8.28
N GLU A 287 -16.15 17.48 -7.86
CA GLU A 287 -15.00 18.04 -8.59
C GLU A 287 -14.83 17.36 -9.95
N ASN A 288 -14.99 16.03 -10.00
CA ASN A 288 -14.94 15.29 -11.25
C ASN A 288 -16.09 15.66 -12.20
N ALA A 289 -17.29 15.86 -11.66
CA ALA A 289 -18.43 16.28 -12.45
C ALA A 289 -18.24 17.71 -13.02
N LEU A 290 -17.68 18.64 -12.25
CA LEU A 290 -17.37 19.99 -12.72
C LEU A 290 -16.29 19.98 -13.81
N ALA A 291 -15.24 19.17 -13.65
CA ALA A 291 -14.19 19.01 -14.67
C ALA A 291 -14.77 18.42 -15.97
N ALA A 292 -15.66 17.45 -15.87
CA ALA A 292 -16.33 16.87 -17.05
C ALA A 292 -17.19 17.88 -17.80
N VAL A 293 -17.86 18.80 -17.09
CA VAL A 293 -18.66 19.88 -17.73
C VAL A 293 -17.78 20.81 -18.56
N ILE A 294 -16.60 21.19 -18.04
CA ILE A 294 -15.65 22.03 -18.78
C ILE A 294 -15.25 21.37 -20.11
N HIS A 295 -14.98 20.06 -20.10
CA HIS A 295 -14.65 19.32 -21.33
C HIS A 295 -15.83 19.30 -22.32
N LEU A 296 -17.07 19.15 -21.82
CA LEU A 296 -18.27 19.17 -22.67
C LEU A 296 -18.50 20.55 -23.29
N ASP A 297 -18.27 21.62 -22.53
CA ASP A 297 -18.45 22.99 -23.02
C ASP A 297 -17.43 23.33 -24.11
N VAL A 298 -16.18 22.93 -23.94
CA VAL A 298 -15.14 23.05 -24.97
C VAL A 298 -15.51 22.27 -26.23
N PHE A 299 -15.98 21.02 -26.09
CA PHE A 299 -16.41 20.18 -27.21
C PHE A 299 -17.59 20.81 -27.99
N LYS A 300 -18.57 21.37 -27.29
CA LYS A 300 -19.70 22.07 -27.95
C LYS A 300 -19.28 23.36 -28.62
N GLY A 301 -18.33 24.11 -28.07
CA GLY A 301 -17.76 25.31 -28.67
C GLY A 301 -17.11 25.03 -30.03
N THR A 302 -16.29 23.98 -30.09
CA THR A 302 -15.63 23.56 -31.36
C THR A 302 -16.61 22.98 -32.39
N SER A 303 -17.71 22.33 -31.95
CA SER A 303 -18.73 21.81 -32.85
C SER A 303 -19.62 22.89 -33.44
N GLY A 304 -19.80 24.02 -32.74
CA GLY A 304 -20.57 25.18 -33.22
C GLY A 304 -19.89 25.91 -34.38
N GLU A 305 -18.57 26.03 -34.33
CA GLU A 305 -17.78 26.68 -35.40
C GLU A 305 -17.79 25.86 -36.71
N HIS A 306 -17.74 24.53 -36.63
CA HIS A 306 -17.85 23.66 -37.82
C HIS A 306 -19.23 23.64 -38.45
N SER A 307 -20.31 23.85 -37.68
CA SER A 307 -21.66 23.90 -38.19
C SER A 307 -21.96 25.23 -38.93
N ALA A 308 -21.36 26.34 -38.47
CA ALA A 308 -21.50 27.64 -39.13
C ALA A 308 -20.79 27.68 -40.51
N LEU A 309 -19.64 27.04 -40.66
CA LEU A 309 -18.90 26.97 -41.89
C LEU A 309 -19.54 26.07 -42.98
N HIS A 310 -20.41 25.15 -42.57
CA HIS A 310 -21.09 24.25 -43.51
C HIS A 310 -22.39 24.84 -44.08
N ASN A 311 -23.05 25.75 -43.35
CA ASN A 311 -24.29 26.41 -43.84
C ASN A 311 -24.04 27.55 -44.82
N GLU A 312 -22.85 28.15 -44.88
CA GLU A 312 -22.50 29.18 -45.89
C GLU A 312 -22.21 28.61 -47.29
N LYS A 313 -21.98 27.32 -47.44
CA LYS A 313 -21.67 26.69 -48.76
C LYS A 313 -22.91 26.18 -49.50
N PHE A 314 -24.11 26.28 -48.97
CA PHE A 314 -25.34 25.83 -49.61
C PHE A 314 -26.33 26.95 -49.95
N GLN A 315 -25.90 28.23 -49.87
CA GLN A 315 -26.68 29.39 -50.31
C GLN A 315 -25.98 30.18 -51.44
N LYS A 316 -25.54 29.45 -52.46
CA LYS A 316 -25.20 30.09 -53.76
C LYS A 316 -25.62 29.20 -54.91
#